data_df4c6be06e86814f3f2ef8462d116240
#
_entry.id   df4c6be06e86814f3f2ef8462d116240
#
_cell.length_a   1.000
_cell.length_b   1.000
_cell.length_c   1.000
_cell.angle_alpha   90.00
_cell.angle_beta   90.00
_cell.angle_gamma   90.00
#
_symmetry.space_group_name_H-M   'P 1'
#
loop_
_entity.id
_entity.type
_entity.pdbx_description
1 polymer ?
#
loop_
_entity_poly.entity_id
_entity_poly.type
_entity_poly.pdbx_seq_one_letter_code
_entity_poly.pdbx_strand_id
1 'polypeptide(L)'
;MIYDFYINKDIKDRFRILSDDKLIYSGYKEGNSTSFFDAFIGSSFDKGSNFVFYDQNEDVVMKVERIFYDNNKKYVINSKNVNFTLESDMSNTIKYDNDKVIDISDFKHINVLDFGNIELNKKGFSIYEKFTLDVKDENYTFVVIAVALFIWDVYIKERLGFIK
;
A
#
# COMPACT_ATOMS: atom_id res chain seq x y z
N MET A 1 5.74 -0.41 -17.99
CA MET A 1 6.12 -1.67 -17.32
C MET A 1 4.97 -2.13 -16.44
N ILE A 2 4.61 -3.38 -16.55
CA ILE A 2 3.44 -3.93 -15.85
C ILE A 2 3.90 -4.82 -14.70
N TYR A 3 3.32 -4.56 -13.53
CA TYR A 3 3.55 -5.36 -12.33
C TYR A 3 2.23 -5.93 -11.82
N ASP A 4 2.29 -7.14 -11.30
CA ASP A 4 1.21 -7.75 -10.56
C ASP A 4 1.52 -7.65 -9.07
N PHE A 5 0.65 -6.98 -8.34
CA PHE A 5 0.79 -6.78 -6.91
C PHE A 5 -0.23 -7.66 -6.18
N TYR A 6 0.27 -8.65 -5.47
CA TYR A 6 -0.53 -9.61 -4.70
C TYR A 6 -0.45 -9.31 -3.22
N ILE A 7 -1.60 -9.34 -2.57
CA ILE A 7 -1.73 -9.18 -1.13
C ILE A 7 -2.27 -10.47 -0.55
N ASN A 8 -1.48 -11.11 0.29
CA ASN A 8 -1.88 -12.34 0.96
C ASN A 8 -2.46 -12.02 2.34
N LYS A 9 -3.77 -12.28 2.52
CA LYS A 9 -4.48 -12.00 3.76
C LYS A 9 -4.21 -13.05 4.86
N ASP A 10 -3.89 -14.27 4.48
CA ASP A 10 -3.76 -15.39 5.43
C ASP A 10 -2.37 -15.49 6.05
N ILE A 11 -1.36 -14.93 5.42
CA ILE A 11 0.00 -14.95 5.92
C ILE A 11 0.45 -13.53 6.22
N LYS A 12 -0.04 -13.02 7.36
CA LYS A 12 0.44 -11.80 8.01
C LYS A 12 0.92 -10.70 7.05
N ASP A 13 -0.02 -10.19 6.25
CA ASP A 13 0.23 -9.02 5.42
C ASP A 13 1.53 -9.14 4.58
N ARG A 14 1.66 -10.23 3.87
CA ARG A 14 2.71 -10.41 2.88
C ARG A 14 2.29 -9.82 1.55
N PHE A 15 3.20 -9.08 0.97
CA PHE A 15 3.02 -8.47 -0.33
C PHE A 15 4.03 -9.04 -1.30
N ARG A 16 3.60 -9.33 -2.52
CA ARG A 16 4.47 -9.80 -3.58
C ARG A 16 4.21 -9.00 -4.83
N ILE A 17 5.28 -8.53 -5.44
CA ILE A 17 5.21 -7.78 -6.69
C ILE A 17 5.98 -8.54 -7.74
N LEU A 18 5.26 -8.96 -8.78
CA LEU A 18 5.78 -9.76 -9.87
C LEU A 18 5.77 -8.95 -11.16
N SER A 19 6.75 -9.19 -12.00
CA SER A 19 6.78 -8.74 -13.39
C SER A 19 7.11 -9.95 -14.26
N ASP A 20 6.27 -10.22 -15.25
CA ASP A 20 6.39 -11.41 -16.12
C ASP A 20 6.53 -12.71 -15.31
N ASP A 21 5.67 -12.87 -14.29
CA ASP A 21 5.63 -14.00 -13.37
C ASP A 21 6.89 -14.20 -12.52
N LYS A 22 7.81 -13.24 -12.54
CA LYS A 22 9.00 -13.24 -11.68
C LYS A 22 8.81 -12.33 -10.49
N LEU A 23 9.15 -12.82 -9.30
CA LEU A 23 9.12 -12.03 -8.09
C LEU A 23 10.21 -10.96 -8.14
N ILE A 24 9.79 -9.69 -8.12
CA ILE A 24 10.70 -8.54 -8.15
C ILE A 24 10.89 -7.94 -6.77
N TYR A 25 9.77 -7.74 -6.04
CA TYR A 25 9.80 -7.19 -4.69
C TYR A 25 8.93 -8.01 -3.76
N SER A 26 9.36 -8.11 -2.50
CA SER A 26 8.59 -8.69 -1.40
C SER A 26 8.39 -7.66 -0.32
N GLY A 27 7.16 -7.56 0.21
CA GLY A 27 6.84 -6.65 1.28
C GLY A 27 6.29 -7.37 2.49
N TYR A 28 6.56 -6.83 3.65
CA TYR A 28 6.10 -7.37 4.91
C TYR A 28 5.64 -6.26 5.82
N LYS A 29 4.64 -6.55 6.62
CA LYS A 29 4.27 -5.73 7.75
C LYS A 29 5.35 -5.90 8.82
N GLU A 30 6.05 -4.84 9.15
CA GLU A 30 7.10 -4.86 10.17
C GLU A 30 6.47 -4.98 11.55
N GLY A 31 6.87 -6.02 12.22
CA GLY A 31 6.75 -6.17 13.66
C GLY A 31 5.38 -5.99 14.28
N ASN A 32 4.78 -7.08 14.64
CA ASN A 32 3.99 -7.17 15.82
C ASN A 32 4.90 -7.16 17.07
N SER A 33 5.91 -6.31 17.12
CA SER A 33 6.38 -5.90 18.39
C SER A 33 5.34 -4.92 18.94
N THR A 34 4.20 -5.46 19.31
CA THR A 34 3.47 -4.86 20.38
C THR A 34 4.47 -4.74 21.49
N SER A 35 5.13 -3.61 21.56
CA SER A 35 5.77 -3.26 22.79
C SER A 35 4.68 -3.44 23.85
N PHE A 36 5.03 -3.97 24.96
CA PHE A 36 4.16 -4.10 26.14
C PHE A 36 3.37 -2.80 26.39
N PHE A 37 3.91 -1.68 25.99
CA PHE A 37 3.31 -0.35 26.03
C PHE A 37 2.12 -0.18 25.08
N ASP A 38 2.21 -0.67 23.87
CA ASP A 38 1.13 -0.52 22.87
C ASP A 38 -0.09 -1.37 23.22
N ALA A 39 0.13 -2.52 23.88
CA ALA A 39 -0.94 -3.32 24.43
C ALA A 39 -1.61 -2.63 25.64
N PHE A 40 -0.89 -1.82 26.37
CA PHE A 40 -1.38 -1.20 27.60
C PHE A 40 -2.16 0.09 27.38
N ILE A 41 -1.84 0.84 26.33
CA ILE A 41 -2.46 2.14 26.06
C ILE A 41 -3.83 1.96 25.39
N GLY A 42 -4.20 0.73 25.04
CA GLY A 42 -5.52 0.42 24.45
C GLY A 42 -5.83 1.37 23.31
N SER A 43 -4.83 1.72 22.55
CA SER A 43 -4.89 2.91 21.78
C SER A 43 -5.74 2.71 20.54
N SER A 44 -6.64 3.61 20.35
CA SER A 44 -7.18 4.00 19.06
C SER A 44 -6.09 4.46 18.07
N PHE A 45 -4.84 4.45 18.47
CA PHE A 45 -3.68 4.58 17.61
C PHE A 45 -3.30 3.20 17.11
N ASP A 46 -3.69 2.89 15.90
CA ASP A 46 -2.91 1.97 15.12
C ASP A 46 -1.59 2.68 14.80
N LYS A 47 -0.68 2.74 15.75
CA LYS A 47 0.73 2.99 15.49
C LYS A 47 1.24 1.78 14.73
N GLY A 48 0.62 1.63 13.57
CA GLY A 48 0.65 0.44 12.82
C GLY A 48 2.05 0.13 12.50
N SER A 49 2.24 -1.10 12.51
CA SER A 49 3.34 -1.74 11.89
C SER A 49 3.61 -1.05 10.57
N ASN A 50 4.82 -0.64 10.41
CA ASN A 50 5.31 -0.12 9.14
C ASN A 50 5.34 -1.24 8.09
N PHE A 51 5.34 -0.89 6.84
CA PHE A 51 5.58 -1.84 5.77
C PHE A 51 7.00 -1.65 5.25
N VAL A 52 7.66 -2.77 4.97
CA VAL A 52 9.02 -2.77 4.41
C VAL A 52 9.05 -3.65 3.17
N PHE A 53 9.60 -3.14 2.10
CA PHE A 53 9.75 -3.85 0.83
C PHE A 53 11.22 -4.08 0.52
N TYR A 54 11.49 -5.28 0.02
CA TYR A 54 12.83 -5.78 -0.31
C TYR A 54 12.89 -6.17 -1.77
N ASP A 55 14.06 -6.01 -2.38
CA ASP A 55 14.33 -6.54 -3.71
C ASP A 55 14.80 -8.00 -3.65
N GLN A 56 15.21 -8.54 -4.79
CA GLN A 56 15.68 -9.93 -4.91
C GLN A 56 16.99 -10.20 -4.16
N ASN A 57 17.75 -9.16 -3.85
CA ASN A 57 18.99 -9.25 -3.09
C ASN A 57 18.78 -9.05 -1.58
N GLU A 58 17.53 -8.98 -1.15
CA GLU A 58 17.14 -8.70 0.24
C GLU A 58 17.54 -7.29 0.72
N ASP A 59 17.78 -6.36 -0.22
CA ASP A 59 17.99 -4.96 0.10
C ASP A 59 16.67 -4.23 0.27
N VAL A 60 16.58 -3.36 1.27
CA VAL A 60 15.40 -2.53 1.49
C VAL A 60 15.27 -1.51 0.37
N VAL A 61 14.15 -1.52 -0.33
CA VAL A 61 13.86 -0.59 -1.43
C VAL A 61 12.80 0.44 -1.08
N MET A 62 11.94 0.12 -0.11
CA MET A 62 10.90 1.05 0.33
C MET A 62 10.51 0.76 1.78
N LYS A 63 10.36 1.83 2.56
CA LYS A 63 9.76 1.80 3.89
C LYS A 63 8.56 2.72 3.93
N VAL A 64 7.47 2.22 4.49
CA VAL A 64 6.23 2.95 4.66
C VAL A 64 5.93 3.09 6.14
N GLU A 65 5.94 4.32 6.64
CA GLU A 65 5.49 4.64 7.98
C GLU A 65 4.03 5.02 7.94
N ARG A 66 3.21 4.34 8.74
CA ARG A 66 1.77 4.56 8.81
C ARG A 66 1.45 5.48 10.00
N ILE A 67 0.85 6.63 9.69
CA ILE A 67 0.42 7.58 10.72
C ILE A 67 -1.09 7.75 10.57
N PHE A 68 -1.84 6.94 11.30
CA PHE A 68 -3.29 6.94 11.26
C PHE A 68 -3.85 7.64 12.48
N TYR A 69 -4.64 8.68 12.23
CA TYR A 69 -5.20 9.52 13.26
C TYR A 69 -6.68 9.80 12.94
N ASP A 70 -7.59 9.16 13.66
CA ASP A 70 -9.04 9.23 13.40
C ASP A 70 -9.37 8.96 11.92
N ASN A 71 -9.96 9.94 11.23
CA ASN A 71 -10.26 9.85 9.81
C ASN A 71 -9.10 10.27 8.91
N ASN A 72 -7.99 10.70 9.50
CA ASN A 72 -6.82 11.12 8.75
C ASN A 72 -5.81 9.96 8.66
N LYS A 73 -5.59 9.48 7.47
CA LYS A 73 -4.69 8.37 7.18
C LYS A 73 -3.52 8.88 6.35
N LYS A 74 -2.33 8.70 6.87
CA LYS A 74 -1.12 9.21 6.22
C LYS A 74 -0.06 8.14 6.11
N TYR A 75 0.59 8.08 4.96
CA TYR A 75 1.82 7.33 4.73
C TYR A 75 2.98 8.31 4.55
N VAL A 76 4.07 8.05 5.23
CA VAL A 76 5.38 8.66 4.94
C VAL A 76 6.24 7.59 4.30
N ILE A 77 6.61 7.79 3.05
CA ILE A 77 7.29 6.77 2.25
C ILE A 77 8.72 7.21 1.96
N ASN A 78 9.67 6.36 2.32
CA ASN A 78 11.06 6.47 1.93
C ASN A 78 11.38 5.33 0.98
N SER A 79 11.69 5.65 -0.25
CA SER A 79 12.06 4.65 -1.24
C SER A 79 13.42 4.96 -1.86
N LYS A 80 13.95 3.98 -2.56
CA LYS A 80 15.27 4.07 -3.20
C LYS A 80 15.40 5.26 -4.14
N ASN A 81 14.31 5.62 -4.84
CA ASN A 81 14.35 6.64 -5.87
C ASN A 81 13.69 7.96 -5.46
N VAL A 82 12.69 7.91 -4.59
CA VAL A 82 11.88 9.07 -4.24
C VAL A 82 11.30 8.94 -2.84
N ASN A 83 11.24 10.06 -2.12
CA ASN A 83 10.57 10.17 -0.83
C ASN A 83 9.32 11.02 -1.02
N PHE A 84 8.19 10.57 -0.48
CA PHE A 84 6.91 11.26 -0.66
C PHE A 84 5.94 10.90 0.45
N THR A 85 4.79 11.59 0.47
CA THR A 85 3.69 11.30 1.40
C THR A 85 2.41 11.02 0.65
N LEU A 86 1.56 10.17 1.23
CA LEU A 86 0.19 9.95 0.80
C LEU A 86 -0.72 10.23 1.99
N GLU A 87 -1.81 10.92 1.75
CA GLU A 87 -2.74 11.30 2.81
C GLU A 87 -4.19 11.25 2.33
N SER A 88 -5.08 10.80 3.19
CA SER A 88 -6.51 10.77 2.94
C SER A 88 -7.28 11.14 4.19
N ASP A 89 -8.35 11.92 3.98
CA ASP A 89 -9.37 12.22 5.00
C ASP A 89 -10.58 11.27 4.91
N MET A 90 -10.41 10.12 4.25
CA MET A 90 -11.45 9.14 3.93
C MET A 90 -12.45 9.60 2.85
N SER A 91 -12.18 10.70 2.17
CA SER A 91 -12.87 11.05 0.92
C SER A 91 -12.39 10.17 -0.24
N ASN A 92 -12.94 10.39 -1.43
CA ASN A 92 -12.57 9.63 -2.64
C ASN A 92 -11.29 10.15 -3.30
N THR A 93 -10.43 10.80 -2.55
CA THR A 93 -9.18 11.36 -3.05
C THR A 93 -8.01 11.05 -2.12
N ILE A 94 -6.84 10.87 -2.71
CA ILE A 94 -5.57 10.74 -2.01
C ILE A 94 -4.71 11.94 -2.39
N LYS A 95 -4.12 12.60 -1.41
CA LYS A 95 -3.17 13.68 -1.66
C LYS A 95 -1.74 13.14 -1.72
N TYR A 96 -1.07 13.43 -2.81
CA TYR A 96 0.34 13.14 -3.01
C TYR A 96 1.15 14.39 -2.69
N ASP A 97 2.07 14.31 -1.73
CA ASP A 97 2.93 15.41 -1.26
C ASP A 97 2.14 16.69 -0.91
N ASN A 98 0.96 16.53 -0.33
CA ASN A 98 0.06 17.59 0.12
C ASN A 98 -0.56 18.45 -0.98
N ASP A 99 -0.20 18.28 -2.22
CA ASP A 99 -0.54 19.19 -3.31
C ASP A 99 -1.30 18.53 -4.46
N LYS A 100 -0.85 17.38 -4.92
CA LYS A 100 -1.46 16.68 -6.05
C LYS A 100 -2.51 15.70 -5.58
N VAL A 101 -3.61 15.64 -6.32
CA VAL A 101 -4.78 14.83 -5.96
C VAL A 101 -4.91 13.64 -6.89
N ILE A 102 -5.05 12.45 -6.30
CA ILE A 102 -5.35 11.21 -6.99
C ILE A 102 -6.81 10.88 -6.72
N ASP A 103 -7.63 10.83 -7.77
CA ASP A 103 -9.04 10.45 -7.67
C ASP A 103 -9.16 8.94 -7.62
N ILE A 104 -9.80 8.43 -6.56
CA ILE A 104 -10.04 7.01 -6.33
C ILE A 104 -11.53 6.65 -6.31
N SER A 105 -12.38 7.46 -6.91
CA SER A 105 -13.82 7.20 -6.96
C SER A 105 -14.18 5.94 -7.74
N ASP A 106 -13.35 5.54 -8.71
CA ASP A 106 -13.46 4.27 -9.41
C ASP A 106 -12.28 3.35 -9.07
N PHE A 107 -12.49 2.40 -8.15
CA PHE A 107 -11.45 1.45 -7.75
C PHE A 107 -11.02 0.48 -8.87
N LYS A 108 -11.83 0.34 -9.91
CA LYS A 108 -11.47 -0.56 -11.00
C LYS A 108 -10.36 0.00 -11.87
N HIS A 109 -10.30 1.33 -11.95
CA HIS A 109 -9.33 2.00 -12.80
C HIS A 109 -8.90 3.33 -12.20
N ILE A 110 -7.69 3.36 -11.65
CA ILE A 110 -7.16 4.52 -10.96
C ILE A 110 -5.96 5.07 -11.73
N ASN A 111 -6.02 6.35 -12.07
CA ASN A 111 -4.91 7.06 -12.67
C ASN A 111 -4.03 7.67 -11.56
N VAL A 112 -2.78 7.27 -11.50
CA VAL A 112 -1.82 7.77 -10.51
C VAL A 112 -1.00 8.89 -11.15
N LEU A 113 -1.61 10.05 -11.31
CA LEU A 113 -0.97 11.24 -11.91
C LEU A 113 -0.33 10.87 -13.27
N ASP A 114 0.90 11.33 -13.50
CA ASP A 114 1.67 10.99 -14.70
C ASP A 114 2.51 9.72 -14.54
N PHE A 115 2.41 9.04 -13.41
CA PHE A 115 3.31 7.94 -13.03
C PHE A 115 2.83 6.57 -13.49
N GLY A 116 1.52 6.38 -13.60
CA GLY A 116 0.97 5.09 -13.98
C GLY A 116 -0.51 4.93 -13.70
N ASN A 117 -0.98 3.70 -13.85
CA ASN A 117 -2.37 3.32 -13.60
C ASN A 117 -2.44 2.09 -12.72
N ILE A 118 -3.51 1.99 -11.95
CA ILE A 118 -3.80 0.84 -11.08
C ILE A 118 -5.15 0.28 -11.47
N GLU A 119 -5.21 -1.04 -11.68
CA GLU A 119 -6.45 -1.78 -11.84
C GLU A 119 -6.61 -2.81 -10.74
N LEU A 120 -7.77 -2.80 -10.10
CA LEU A 120 -8.11 -3.81 -9.10
C LEU A 120 -8.83 -4.96 -9.76
N ASN A 121 -8.20 -6.12 -9.79
CA ASN A 121 -8.79 -7.35 -10.31
C ASN A 121 -9.42 -8.15 -9.18
N LYS A 122 -10.75 -8.05 -9.06
CA LYS A 122 -11.53 -8.93 -8.20
C LYS A 122 -11.82 -10.22 -8.95
N LYS A 123 -11.13 -11.28 -8.63
CA LYS A 123 -11.51 -12.63 -9.03
C LYS A 123 -12.00 -13.41 -7.83
N GLY A 124 -13.33 -13.33 -7.59
CA GLY A 124 -14.03 -14.20 -6.68
C GLY A 124 -13.60 -14.11 -5.21
N PHE A 125 -13.73 -15.21 -4.48
CA PHE A 125 -13.38 -15.35 -3.08
C PHE A 125 -11.89 -15.72 -2.88
N SER A 126 -11.03 -15.28 -3.76
CA SER A 126 -9.61 -15.54 -3.64
C SER A 126 -9.04 -14.87 -2.37
N ILE A 127 -8.24 -15.62 -1.63
CA ILE A 127 -7.48 -15.12 -0.49
C ILE A 127 -6.41 -14.10 -0.92
N TYR A 128 -6.15 -14.02 -2.22
CA TYR A 128 -5.22 -13.07 -2.81
C TYR A 128 -5.99 -11.96 -3.51
N GLU A 129 -5.77 -10.74 -3.10
CA GLU A 129 -6.15 -9.59 -3.90
C GLU A 129 -5.01 -9.24 -4.83
N LYS A 130 -5.37 -8.96 -6.06
CA LYS A 130 -4.41 -8.63 -7.09
C LYS A 130 -4.71 -7.25 -7.64
N PHE A 131 -3.69 -6.40 -7.66
CA PHE A 131 -3.68 -5.16 -8.42
C PHE A 131 -2.77 -5.32 -9.62
N THR A 132 -3.20 -4.84 -10.77
CA THR A 132 -2.32 -4.68 -11.92
C THR A 132 -1.84 -3.24 -11.97
N LEU A 133 -0.53 -3.05 -11.94
CA LEU A 133 0.12 -1.75 -11.94
C LEU A 133 0.78 -1.52 -13.30
N ASP A 134 0.34 -0.49 -14.02
CA ASP A 134 1.00 -0.06 -15.24
C ASP A 134 1.83 1.17 -14.93
N VAL A 135 3.14 1.01 -14.86
CA VAL A 135 4.09 2.08 -14.50
C VAL A 135 4.65 2.70 -15.76
N LYS A 136 4.40 3.99 -15.94
CA LYS A 136 4.86 4.75 -17.12
C LYS A 136 6.29 5.23 -16.98
N ASP A 137 6.71 5.58 -15.76
CA ASP A 137 8.05 6.06 -15.46
C ASP A 137 8.66 5.20 -14.35
N GLU A 138 9.71 4.47 -14.68
CA GLU A 138 10.38 3.54 -13.76
C GLU A 138 10.91 4.23 -12.48
N ASN A 139 11.24 5.51 -12.57
CA ASN A 139 11.68 6.28 -11.39
C ASN A 139 10.60 6.41 -10.33
N TYR A 140 9.34 6.25 -10.72
CA TYR A 140 8.18 6.36 -9.84
C TYR A 140 7.45 5.03 -9.61
N THR A 141 8.13 3.91 -9.84
CA THR A 141 7.57 2.57 -9.58
C THR A 141 7.06 2.46 -8.15
N PHE A 142 7.83 2.94 -7.18
CA PHE A 142 7.44 2.84 -5.77
C PHE A 142 6.29 3.77 -5.41
N VAL A 143 6.07 4.85 -6.16
CA VAL A 143 4.88 5.70 -5.98
C VAL A 143 3.62 4.91 -6.32
N VAL A 144 3.62 4.24 -7.47
CA VAL A 144 2.47 3.44 -7.91
C VAL A 144 2.20 2.27 -6.96
N ILE A 145 3.25 1.58 -6.52
CA ILE A 145 3.16 0.50 -5.53
C ILE A 145 2.59 1.02 -4.21
N ALA A 146 3.08 2.14 -3.72
CA ALA A 146 2.64 2.72 -2.45
C ALA A 146 1.17 3.18 -2.52
N VAL A 147 0.73 3.73 -3.65
CA VAL A 147 -0.68 4.10 -3.85
C VAL A 147 -1.57 2.87 -3.82
N ALA A 148 -1.18 1.79 -4.49
CA ALA A 148 -1.93 0.53 -4.45
C ALA A 148 -2.02 -0.03 -3.02
N LEU A 149 -0.92 -0.02 -2.30
CA LEU A 149 -0.86 -0.44 -0.90
C LEU A 149 -1.77 0.43 -0.02
N PHE A 150 -1.74 1.73 -0.21
CA PHE A 150 -2.57 2.69 0.54
C PHE A 150 -4.07 2.44 0.28
N ILE A 151 -4.45 2.22 -0.97
CA ILE A 151 -5.84 1.90 -1.33
C ILE A 151 -6.29 0.63 -0.62
N TRP A 152 -5.48 -0.40 -0.64
CA TRP A 152 -5.82 -1.65 0.05
C TRP A 152 -5.93 -1.46 1.56
N ASP A 153 -4.92 -0.87 2.17
CA ASP A 153 -4.84 -0.72 3.62
C ASP A 153 -5.92 0.20 4.19
N VAL A 154 -6.17 1.30 3.54
CA VAL A 154 -7.08 2.34 4.04
C VAL A 154 -8.52 2.12 3.62
N TYR A 155 -8.75 1.68 2.37
CA TYR A 155 -10.10 1.63 1.81
C TYR A 155 -10.67 0.22 1.70
N ILE A 156 -9.88 -0.74 1.28
CA ILE A 156 -10.37 -2.09 0.98
C ILE A 156 -10.38 -2.97 2.21
N LYS A 157 -9.31 -2.97 2.98
CA LYS A 157 -9.15 -3.79 4.18
C LYS A 157 -10.26 -3.56 5.20
N GLU A 158 -10.65 -2.31 5.43
CA GLU A 158 -11.75 -1.98 6.33
C GLU A 158 -13.11 -2.50 5.83
N ARG A 159 -13.37 -2.38 4.53
CA ARG A 159 -14.60 -2.89 3.93
C ARG A 159 -14.72 -4.41 4.04
N LEU A 160 -13.62 -5.13 3.98
CA LEU A 160 -13.59 -6.59 4.13
C LEU A 160 -13.69 -7.02 5.60
N GLY A 161 -13.32 -6.16 6.53
CA GLY A 161 -13.48 -6.38 7.96
C GLY A 161 -14.94 -6.51 8.39
N PHE A 162 -15.87 -6.00 7.60
CA PHE A 162 -17.30 -6.11 7.84
C PHE A 162 -17.94 -7.43 7.36
N ILE A 163 -17.18 -8.26 6.64
CA ILE A 163 -17.65 -9.53 6.09
C ILE A 163 -17.24 -10.73 6.97
N LYS A 164 -16.76 -10.45 8.11
CA LYS A 164 -16.45 -11.50 9.10
C LYS A 164 -17.72 -12.01 9.77
#